data_6fdf942b2d2fc2e5babf3e92cbb66183
#
_entry.id   6fdf942b2d2fc2e5babf3e92cbb66183
#
_cell.length_a   1.000
_cell.length_b   1.000
_cell.length_c   1.000
_cell.angle_alpha   90.00
_cell.angle_beta   90.00
_cell.angle_gamma   90.00
#
_symmetry.space_group_name_H-M   'P 1'
#
loop_
_entity.id
_entity.type
_entity.pdbx_description
1 polymer ?
#
loop_
_entity_poly.entity_id
_entity_poly.type
_entity_poly.pdbx_seq_one_letter_code
_entity_poly.pdbx_strand_id
1 'polypeptide(L)'
;LDRSEYYYRMIDKLARYKVNAVIWELEDKLRYTRRPEVGAPNAIGKQEMQAICRYAEERNINISPLVQGLGHASFILKHHWELRESEKSDWEFCPSNPRTYEVLFDLYRDAMEAMPQSKYLHIGGDEISAIGIDGRCKATGKTAFQLQMEWLKKVCDFAVAHGRTPIFWDDMPLKYANLWWLLHRNVPDDEVMKNWNTAELDKAIDMFPKNCIYMRWHYEDPTILPHRMLLNWYHKKGLKVMGATSASTGETPFIPRNNSRVQYIKDFCALVAENQLEGILTTAWDDGSAHLETVMRGFIAQGEYGWHPGGRTIEDFITAHARR
;
A
#
# COMPACT_ATOMS: atom_id res chain seq x y z
N LEU A 1 -11.99 0.34 16.20
CA LEU A 1 -11.17 -0.86 16.40
C LEU A 1 -12.03 -2.03 16.90
N ASP A 2 -11.82 -3.18 16.32
CA ASP A 2 -12.41 -4.43 16.77
C ASP A 2 -11.73 -4.93 18.05
N ARG A 3 -12.35 -5.91 18.71
CA ARG A 3 -11.73 -6.59 19.85
C ARG A 3 -10.65 -7.55 19.35
N SER A 4 -9.64 -7.82 20.18
CA SER A 4 -8.52 -8.71 19.81
C SER A 4 -8.96 -10.10 19.37
N GLU A 5 -10.06 -10.63 19.94
CA GLU A 5 -10.63 -11.93 19.56
C GLU A 5 -11.11 -11.96 18.09
N TYR A 6 -11.52 -10.80 17.55
CA TYR A 6 -11.85 -10.69 16.14
C TYR A 6 -10.61 -10.87 15.26
N TYR A 7 -9.51 -10.24 15.63
CA TYR A 7 -8.25 -10.36 14.88
C TYR A 7 -7.69 -11.78 14.92
N TYR A 8 -7.76 -12.49 16.05
CA TYR A 8 -7.37 -13.89 16.14
C TYR A 8 -8.20 -14.77 15.20
N ARG A 9 -9.52 -14.63 15.18
CA ARG A 9 -10.40 -15.35 14.24
C ARG A 9 -10.10 -15.03 12.78
N MET A 10 -9.81 -13.76 12.48
CA MET A 10 -9.43 -13.34 11.13
C MET A 10 -8.12 -14.00 10.71
N ILE A 11 -7.11 -14.00 11.58
CA ILE A 11 -5.82 -14.65 11.34
C ILE A 11 -6.01 -16.15 11.09
N ASP A 12 -6.81 -16.86 11.89
CA ASP A 12 -7.13 -18.29 11.68
C ASP A 12 -7.76 -18.52 10.31
N LYS A 13 -8.68 -17.64 9.91
CA LYS A 13 -9.35 -17.71 8.61
C LYS A 13 -8.35 -17.48 7.46
N LEU A 14 -7.53 -16.45 7.55
CA LEU A 14 -6.49 -16.15 6.55
C LEU A 14 -5.46 -17.27 6.42
N ALA A 15 -5.01 -17.84 7.54
CA ALA A 15 -4.08 -18.98 7.56
C ALA A 15 -4.67 -20.22 6.88
N ARG A 16 -5.95 -20.51 7.12
CA ARG A 16 -6.66 -21.63 6.46
C ARG A 16 -6.64 -21.51 4.94
N TYR A 17 -6.65 -20.28 4.41
CA TYR A 17 -6.60 -20.01 2.97
C TYR A 17 -5.18 -19.66 2.48
N LYS A 18 -4.16 -19.96 3.29
CA LYS A 18 -2.74 -19.82 2.96
C LYS A 18 -2.29 -18.39 2.62
N VAL A 19 -2.96 -17.39 3.16
CA VAL A 19 -2.42 -16.03 3.18
C VAL A 19 -1.20 -16.04 4.10
N ASN A 20 -0.07 -15.55 3.61
CA ASN A 20 1.22 -15.63 4.31
C ASN A 20 1.75 -14.28 4.81
N ALA A 21 1.10 -13.18 4.44
CA ALA A 21 1.45 -11.85 4.91
C ALA A 21 0.22 -10.95 5.05
N VAL A 22 0.26 -10.05 6.00
CA VAL A 22 -0.70 -8.96 6.19
C VAL A 22 0.07 -7.67 6.34
N ILE A 23 -0.30 -6.66 5.57
CA ILE A 23 0.12 -5.27 5.78
C ILE A 23 -1.01 -4.57 6.54
N TRP A 24 -0.70 -4.11 7.74
CA TRP A 24 -1.71 -3.50 8.62
C TRP A 24 -1.51 -1.99 8.67
N GLU A 25 -2.46 -1.25 8.13
CA GLU A 25 -2.47 0.20 8.23
C GLU A 25 -2.82 0.63 9.65
N LEU A 26 -1.92 1.37 10.26
CA LEU A 26 -2.00 1.70 11.69
C LEU A 26 -2.67 3.03 11.96
N GLU A 27 -2.35 4.07 11.19
CA GLU A 27 -2.81 5.44 11.45
C GLU A 27 -2.76 5.80 12.95
N ASP A 28 -3.88 6.27 13.51
CA ASP A 28 -4.04 6.53 14.95
C ASP A 28 -4.44 5.28 15.78
N LYS A 29 -4.47 4.08 15.17
CA LYS A 29 -4.95 2.85 15.81
C LYS A 29 -3.87 2.13 16.66
N LEU A 30 -2.63 2.58 16.61
CA LEU A 30 -1.55 2.13 17.50
C LEU A 30 -1.33 3.17 18.62
N ARG A 31 -1.17 2.71 19.86
CA ARG A 31 -0.75 3.57 20.96
C ARG A 31 0.75 3.81 20.86
N TYR A 32 1.10 4.94 20.24
CA TYR A 32 2.49 5.36 20.10
C TYR A 32 3.05 5.81 21.46
N THR A 33 4.28 5.47 21.75
CA THR A 33 4.95 5.84 23.01
C THR A 33 5.80 7.08 22.85
N ARG A 34 6.39 7.29 21.66
CA ARG A 34 7.21 8.46 21.34
C ARG A 34 6.39 9.68 20.95
N ARG A 35 5.20 9.43 20.38
CA ARG A 35 4.23 10.45 19.95
C ARG A 35 2.82 10.07 20.44
N PRO A 36 2.60 10.11 21.76
CA PRO A 36 1.34 9.64 22.34
C PRO A 36 0.12 10.45 21.88
N GLU A 37 0.32 11.68 21.44
CA GLU A 37 -0.72 12.56 20.91
C GLU A 37 -1.33 12.05 19.60
N VAL A 38 -0.60 11.21 18.85
CA VAL A 38 -1.07 10.69 17.55
C VAL A 38 -2.03 9.53 17.72
N GLY A 39 -1.87 8.71 18.77
CA GLY A 39 -2.71 7.54 19.00
C GLY A 39 -4.11 7.90 19.50
N ALA A 40 -5.13 7.24 18.95
CA ALA A 40 -6.50 7.37 19.44
C ALA A 40 -6.65 6.84 20.89
N PRO A 41 -7.61 7.31 21.68
CA PRO A 41 -7.79 6.86 23.07
C PRO A 41 -8.00 5.35 23.22
N ASN A 42 -8.62 4.71 22.22
CA ASN A 42 -8.89 3.27 22.17
C ASN A 42 -7.86 2.49 21.29
N ALA A 43 -6.72 3.09 20.97
CA ALA A 43 -5.69 2.47 20.15
C ALA A 43 -5.12 1.20 20.81
N ILE A 44 -4.72 0.24 19.98
CA ILE A 44 -4.10 -1.02 20.41
C ILE A 44 -2.77 -0.73 21.10
N GLY A 45 -2.56 -1.31 22.26
CA GLY A 45 -1.32 -1.21 22.99
C GLY A 45 -0.21 -2.07 22.35
N LYS A 46 1.06 -1.67 22.57
CA LYS A 46 2.24 -2.37 22.04
C LYS A 46 2.24 -3.86 22.38
N GLN A 47 1.99 -4.21 23.64
CA GLN A 47 2.00 -5.61 24.09
C GLN A 47 0.88 -6.44 23.44
N GLU A 48 -0.29 -5.86 23.27
CA GLU A 48 -1.42 -6.48 22.61
C GLU A 48 -1.12 -6.73 21.12
N MET A 49 -0.58 -5.73 20.42
CA MET A 49 -0.15 -5.88 19.03
C MET A 49 0.92 -6.96 18.88
N GLN A 50 1.91 -7.01 19.78
CA GLN A 50 2.93 -8.07 19.81
C GLN A 50 2.30 -9.46 20.00
N ALA A 51 1.26 -9.59 20.82
CA ALA A 51 0.56 -10.86 21.01
C ALA A 51 -0.16 -11.31 19.73
N ILE A 52 -0.83 -10.37 19.05
CA ILE A 52 -1.47 -10.62 17.75
C ILE A 52 -0.42 -11.05 16.70
N CYS A 53 0.71 -10.38 16.62
CA CYS A 53 1.79 -10.74 15.70
C CYS A 53 2.38 -12.12 15.97
N ARG A 54 2.61 -12.49 17.23
CA ARG A 54 3.07 -13.86 17.58
C ARG A 54 2.05 -14.92 17.19
N TYR A 55 0.78 -14.65 17.45
CA TYR A 55 -0.31 -15.57 17.07
C TYR A 55 -0.37 -15.80 15.55
N ALA A 56 -0.13 -14.74 14.77
CA ALA A 56 -0.04 -14.82 13.31
C ALA A 56 1.20 -15.60 12.84
N GLU A 57 2.35 -15.34 13.45
CA GLU A 57 3.62 -16.02 13.12
C GLU A 57 3.54 -17.54 13.34
N GLU A 58 2.91 -17.99 14.44
CA GLU A 58 2.63 -19.40 14.70
C GLU A 58 1.78 -20.07 13.60
N ARG A 59 1.13 -19.27 12.75
CA ARG A 59 0.30 -19.67 11.61
C ARG A 59 0.94 -19.37 10.26
N ASN A 60 2.24 -19.04 10.27
CA ASN A 60 3.02 -18.66 9.10
C ASN A 60 2.49 -17.40 8.39
N ILE A 61 1.89 -16.47 9.13
CA ILE A 61 1.48 -15.16 8.63
C ILE A 61 2.42 -14.09 9.22
N ASN A 62 3.12 -13.37 8.35
CA ASN A 62 3.88 -12.20 8.74
C ASN A 62 3.00 -10.96 8.75
N ILE A 63 2.86 -10.31 9.90
CA ILE A 63 2.19 -9.00 9.98
C ILE A 63 3.26 -7.91 9.94
N SER A 64 3.09 -6.94 9.04
CA SER A 64 3.97 -5.81 8.85
C SER A 64 3.17 -4.51 8.84
N PRO A 65 3.71 -3.42 9.40
CA PRO A 65 3.00 -2.16 9.52
C PRO A 65 2.96 -1.39 8.19
N LEU A 66 1.85 -0.70 7.95
CA LEU A 66 1.77 0.47 7.10
C LEU A 66 1.60 1.68 8.01
N VAL A 67 2.52 2.62 7.91
CA VAL A 67 2.42 3.94 8.55
C VAL A 67 2.55 4.96 7.44
N GLN A 68 1.46 5.64 7.16
CA GLN A 68 1.39 6.63 6.10
C GLN A 68 2.43 7.74 6.30
N GLY A 69 3.04 8.15 5.19
CA GLY A 69 4.03 9.20 5.16
C GLY A 69 3.98 9.98 3.87
N LEU A 70 4.23 11.24 3.92
CA LEU A 70 4.05 12.28 2.92
C LEU A 70 2.58 12.60 2.68
N GLY A 71 1.76 11.70 2.12
CA GLY A 71 0.31 11.82 2.02
C GLY A 71 -0.44 11.06 3.11
N HIS A 72 -1.76 11.14 3.12
CA HIS A 72 -2.65 10.50 4.09
C HIS A 72 -2.27 10.78 5.56
N ALA A 73 -1.63 11.92 5.82
CA ALA A 73 -1.00 12.22 7.10
C ALA A 73 -1.91 12.96 8.09
N SER A 74 -3.19 13.11 7.81
CA SER A 74 -4.13 13.89 8.64
C SER A 74 -4.17 13.43 10.09
N PHE A 75 -4.02 12.12 10.36
CA PHE A 75 -3.98 11.58 11.73
C PHE A 75 -2.79 12.08 12.54
N ILE A 76 -1.71 12.52 11.89
CA ILE A 76 -0.52 13.14 12.50
C ILE A 76 -0.66 14.67 12.47
N LEU A 77 -1.00 15.22 11.30
CA LEU A 77 -0.95 16.66 11.03
C LEU A 77 -2.05 17.45 11.74
N LYS A 78 -3.09 16.79 12.24
CA LYS A 78 -4.05 17.41 13.19
C LYS A 78 -3.37 17.80 14.52
N HIS A 79 -2.27 17.15 14.91
CA HIS A 79 -1.48 17.44 16.11
C HIS A 79 -0.20 18.22 15.84
N HIS A 80 0.30 18.17 14.59
CA HIS A 80 1.56 18.74 14.14
C HIS A 80 1.36 19.65 12.93
N TRP A 81 0.51 20.65 13.08
CA TRP A 81 0.13 21.56 12.00
C TRP A 81 1.33 22.28 11.35
N GLU A 82 2.41 22.50 12.11
CA GLU A 82 3.64 23.14 11.67
C GLU A 82 4.45 22.29 10.67
N LEU A 83 4.09 21.02 10.49
CA LEU A 83 4.70 20.09 9.54
C LEU A 83 3.97 20.00 8.21
N ARG A 84 2.82 20.68 8.08
CA ARG A 84 2.01 20.66 6.85
C ARG A 84 2.78 21.27 5.68
N GLU A 85 2.56 20.72 4.50
CA GLU A 85 3.03 21.29 3.25
C GLU A 85 2.19 22.53 2.84
N SER A 86 0.91 22.52 3.20
CA SER A 86 -0.03 23.60 2.96
C SER A 86 -0.81 23.96 4.22
N GLU A 87 -0.98 25.22 4.52
CA GLU A 87 -1.84 25.70 5.61
C GLU A 87 -3.32 25.33 5.41
N LYS A 88 -3.71 25.03 4.17
CA LYS A 88 -5.08 24.71 3.78
C LYS A 88 -5.42 23.22 3.83
N SER A 89 -4.41 22.36 4.06
CA SER A 89 -4.56 20.92 4.05
C SER A 89 -3.76 20.29 5.18
N ASP A 90 -4.35 19.29 5.82
CA ASP A 90 -3.66 18.40 6.75
C ASP A 90 -3.31 17.05 6.11
N TRP A 91 -3.38 16.95 4.78
CA TRP A 91 -3.16 15.72 4.06
C TRP A 91 -1.68 15.39 3.84
N GLU A 92 -0.86 16.43 3.57
CA GLU A 92 0.54 16.25 3.20
C GLU A 92 1.52 16.87 4.18
N PHE A 93 2.60 16.14 4.45
CA PHE A 93 3.79 16.66 5.11
C PHE A 93 4.63 17.55 4.18
N CYS A 94 5.32 18.53 4.76
CA CYS A 94 6.41 19.22 4.10
C CYS A 94 7.68 18.36 4.07
N PRO A 95 8.11 17.80 2.92
CA PRO A 95 9.30 16.95 2.83
C PRO A 95 10.62 17.69 3.06
N SER A 96 10.60 19.02 3.00
CA SER A 96 11.77 19.88 3.28
C SER A 96 11.86 20.33 4.73
N ASN A 97 10.87 19.99 5.57
CA ASN A 97 10.94 20.25 7.00
C ASN A 97 11.66 19.10 7.72
N PRO A 98 12.83 19.32 8.35
CA PRO A 98 13.56 18.24 9.04
C PRO A 98 12.75 17.60 10.18
N ARG A 99 11.89 18.36 10.86
CA ARG A 99 11.02 17.83 11.92
C ARG A 99 9.99 16.81 11.43
N THR A 100 9.63 16.85 10.14
CA THR A 100 8.80 15.81 9.51
C THR A 100 9.41 14.43 9.74
N TYR A 101 10.71 14.30 9.52
CA TYR A 101 11.41 13.01 9.69
C TYR A 101 11.57 12.61 11.15
N GLU A 102 11.74 13.57 12.07
CA GLU A 102 11.77 13.26 13.51
C GLU A 102 10.47 12.60 13.96
N VAL A 103 9.32 13.21 13.62
CA VAL A 103 8.01 12.68 13.99
C VAL A 103 7.74 11.35 13.29
N LEU A 104 7.96 11.29 11.97
CA LEU A 104 7.67 10.10 11.18
C LEU A 104 8.53 8.90 11.62
N PHE A 105 9.81 9.11 11.89
CA PHE A 105 10.71 8.04 12.33
C PHE A 105 10.40 7.57 13.77
N ASP A 106 9.87 8.43 14.63
CA ASP A 106 9.37 8.01 15.94
C ASP A 106 8.18 7.06 15.81
N LEU A 107 7.24 7.36 14.90
CA LEU A 107 6.09 6.48 14.60
C LEU A 107 6.56 5.16 14.00
N TYR A 108 7.50 5.19 13.06
CA TYR A 108 8.08 3.99 12.45
C TYR A 108 8.76 3.09 13.49
N ARG A 109 9.54 3.68 14.44
CA ARG A 109 10.16 2.90 15.53
C ARG A 109 9.10 2.23 16.39
N ASP A 110 8.06 2.97 16.81
CA ASP A 110 7.00 2.41 17.64
C ASP A 110 6.23 1.30 16.92
N ALA A 111 5.93 1.47 15.63
CA ALA A 111 5.28 0.46 14.80
C ALA A 111 6.13 -0.81 14.67
N MET A 112 7.43 -0.68 14.38
CA MET A 112 8.34 -1.82 14.28
C MET A 112 8.56 -2.51 15.64
N GLU A 113 8.57 -1.78 16.74
CA GLU A 113 8.64 -2.36 18.08
C GLU A 113 7.34 -3.08 18.47
N ALA A 114 6.19 -2.60 17.99
CA ALA A 114 4.90 -3.28 18.18
C ALA A 114 4.77 -4.52 17.30
N MET A 115 5.46 -4.56 16.15
CA MET A 115 5.48 -5.66 15.19
C MET A 115 6.91 -6.17 14.95
N PRO A 116 7.56 -6.79 15.98
CA PRO A 116 9.01 -7.06 15.93
C PRO A 116 9.41 -8.07 14.85
N GLN A 117 8.51 -8.98 14.45
CA GLN A 117 8.74 -9.97 13.41
C GLN A 117 8.46 -9.46 12.00
N SER A 118 8.02 -8.20 11.85
CA SER A 118 7.68 -7.64 10.55
C SER A 118 8.87 -7.68 9.59
N LYS A 119 8.62 -8.13 8.36
CA LYS A 119 9.61 -8.15 7.27
C LYS A 119 9.64 -6.82 6.53
N TYR A 120 8.50 -6.14 6.50
CA TYR A 120 8.29 -4.94 5.71
C TYR A 120 7.98 -3.74 6.61
N LEU A 121 8.23 -2.57 6.08
CA LEU A 121 7.64 -1.31 6.53
C LEU A 121 7.01 -0.67 5.28
N HIS A 122 5.69 -0.63 5.22
CA HIS A 122 5.01 0.09 4.16
C HIS A 122 4.93 1.57 4.56
N ILE A 123 5.47 2.42 3.72
CA ILE A 123 5.72 3.84 4.01
C ILE A 123 4.69 4.77 3.36
N GLY A 124 3.65 4.22 2.72
CA GLY A 124 2.62 5.00 2.04
C GLY A 124 3.17 5.75 0.83
N GLY A 125 2.91 7.04 0.79
CA GLY A 125 3.45 7.98 -0.21
C GLY A 125 2.58 8.20 -1.43
N ASP A 126 1.34 7.75 -1.37
CA ASP A 126 0.31 7.85 -2.40
C ASP A 126 -0.53 9.13 -2.28
N GLU A 127 -1.24 9.41 -3.36
CA GLU A 127 -2.30 10.41 -3.48
C GLU A 127 -1.92 11.83 -3.00
N ILE A 128 -0.68 12.23 -3.23
CA ILE A 128 -0.20 13.57 -2.91
C ILE A 128 -0.82 14.57 -3.88
N SER A 129 -1.48 15.58 -3.35
CA SER A 129 -2.09 16.67 -4.14
C SER A 129 -1.31 17.98 -4.06
N ALA A 130 -0.59 18.21 -2.96
CA ALA A 130 0.15 19.43 -2.71
C ALA A 130 1.58 19.10 -2.24
N ILE A 131 2.57 19.41 -3.08
CA ILE A 131 4.00 19.32 -2.75
C ILE A 131 4.76 20.42 -3.47
N GLY A 132 5.76 21.03 -2.81
CA GLY A 132 6.50 22.15 -3.36
C GLY A 132 5.83 23.51 -3.11
N ILE A 133 4.82 23.58 -2.21
CA ILE A 133 4.06 24.80 -1.90
C ILE A 133 4.66 25.54 -0.70
N ASP A 134 5.14 24.83 0.29
CA ASP A 134 5.77 25.42 1.48
C ASP A 134 7.01 26.24 1.10
N GLY A 135 7.29 27.30 1.87
CA GLY A 135 8.44 28.17 1.64
C GLY A 135 9.78 27.42 1.67
N ARG A 136 9.90 26.38 2.52
CA ARG A 136 11.09 25.53 2.59
C ARG A 136 11.27 24.69 1.33
N CYS A 137 10.18 24.14 0.80
CA CYS A 137 10.19 23.39 -0.46
C CYS A 137 10.56 24.32 -1.63
N LYS A 138 9.92 25.49 -1.73
CA LYS A 138 10.23 26.50 -2.77
C LYS A 138 11.68 26.94 -2.76
N ALA A 139 12.25 27.13 -1.57
CA ALA A 139 13.64 27.57 -1.42
C ALA A 139 14.66 26.55 -1.98
N THR A 140 14.27 25.27 -2.14
CA THR A 140 15.14 24.24 -2.73
C THR A 140 15.29 24.38 -4.25
N GLY A 141 14.35 25.03 -4.93
CA GLY A 141 14.27 25.08 -6.40
C GLY A 141 13.92 23.73 -7.06
N LYS A 142 13.53 22.72 -6.28
CA LYS A 142 13.25 21.37 -6.77
C LYS A 142 11.81 21.23 -7.25
N THR A 143 11.61 20.33 -8.20
CA THR A 143 10.27 19.91 -8.64
C THR A 143 9.58 19.06 -7.59
N ALA A 144 8.26 18.97 -7.66
CA ALA A 144 7.47 18.07 -6.82
C ALA A 144 7.98 16.62 -6.89
N PHE A 145 8.30 16.14 -8.09
CA PHE A 145 8.86 14.81 -8.30
C PHE A 145 10.19 14.62 -7.55
N GLN A 146 11.12 15.58 -7.66
CA GLN A 146 12.40 15.52 -6.96
C GLN A 146 12.22 15.51 -5.43
N LEU A 147 11.34 16.36 -4.91
CA LEU A 147 11.03 16.42 -3.48
C LEU A 147 10.49 15.08 -2.96
N GLN A 148 9.58 14.47 -3.69
CA GLN A 148 9.02 13.18 -3.31
C GLN A 148 10.07 12.07 -3.36
N MET A 149 10.90 12.01 -4.39
CA MET A 149 11.92 10.96 -4.50
C MET A 149 13.03 11.11 -3.44
N GLU A 150 13.36 12.34 -3.04
CA GLU A 150 14.27 12.57 -1.92
C GLU A 150 13.67 12.14 -0.58
N TRP A 151 12.38 12.43 -0.37
CA TRP A 151 11.65 11.90 0.78
C TRP A 151 11.68 10.38 0.77
N LEU A 152 11.31 9.76 -0.36
CA LEU A 152 11.28 8.31 -0.52
C LEU A 152 12.63 7.69 -0.17
N LYS A 153 13.73 8.26 -0.68
CA LYS A 153 15.07 7.78 -0.36
C LYS A 153 15.35 7.81 1.14
N LYS A 154 15.05 8.91 1.84
CA LYS A 154 15.30 9.05 3.28
C LYS A 154 14.51 8.01 4.10
N VAL A 155 13.23 7.80 3.78
CA VAL A 155 12.40 6.84 4.52
C VAL A 155 12.77 5.39 4.19
N CYS A 156 13.19 5.10 2.95
CA CYS A 156 13.73 3.79 2.57
C CYS A 156 15.04 3.49 3.31
N ASP A 157 15.97 4.42 3.33
CA ASP A 157 17.25 4.26 4.04
C ASP A 157 17.02 4.01 5.54
N PHE A 158 16.05 4.71 6.14
CA PHE A 158 15.66 4.47 7.53
C PHE A 158 15.11 3.05 7.74
N ALA A 159 14.18 2.59 6.91
CA ALA A 159 13.59 1.26 7.02
C ALA A 159 14.66 0.17 6.91
N VAL A 160 15.55 0.28 5.93
CA VAL A 160 16.65 -0.67 5.70
C VAL A 160 17.63 -0.68 6.86
N ALA A 161 17.98 0.49 7.40
CA ALA A 161 18.86 0.60 8.58
C ALA A 161 18.25 -0.09 9.83
N HIS A 162 16.94 -0.29 9.86
CA HIS A 162 16.22 -1.01 10.91
C HIS A 162 15.85 -2.45 10.51
N GLY A 163 16.45 -2.99 9.44
CA GLY A 163 16.24 -4.38 9.01
C GLY A 163 14.88 -4.65 8.38
N ARG A 164 14.24 -3.64 7.80
CA ARG A 164 12.94 -3.77 7.12
C ARG A 164 13.09 -3.49 5.63
N THR A 165 12.35 -4.22 4.81
CA THR A 165 12.20 -3.90 3.40
C THR A 165 11.10 -2.85 3.24
N PRO A 166 11.41 -1.63 2.74
CA PRO A 166 10.39 -0.62 2.52
C PRO A 166 9.47 -0.98 1.35
N ILE A 167 8.19 -0.64 1.49
CA ILE A 167 7.19 -0.73 0.43
C ILE A 167 6.59 0.67 0.22
N PHE A 168 6.38 1.06 -1.03
CA PHE A 168 5.90 2.38 -1.43
C PHE A 168 4.80 2.25 -2.48
N TRP A 169 3.71 3.01 -2.36
CA TRP A 169 2.68 3.12 -3.39
C TRP A 169 3.20 3.88 -4.61
N ASP A 170 3.02 3.35 -5.81
CA ASP A 170 3.73 3.78 -7.00
C ASP A 170 3.06 4.87 -7.85
N ASP A 171 1.90 5.37 -7.45
CA ASP A 171 1.06 6.27 -8.25
C ASP A 171 1.71 7.64 -8.53
N MET A 172 2.38 8.21 -7.54
CA MET A 172 2.87 9.59 -7.69
C MET A 172 3.96 9.78 -8.75
N PRO A 173 5.00 8.93 -8.85
CA PRO A 173 5.91 8.97 -9.99
C PRO A 173 5.20 8.90 -11.35
N LEU A 174 4.13 8.10 -11.43
CA LEU A 174 3.33 7.97 -12.65
C LEU A 174 2.48 9.21 -12.94
N LYS A 175 1.97 9.86 -11.89
CA LYS A 175 1.26 11.14 -12.01
C LYS A 175 2.20 12.23 -12.51
N TYR A 176 3.40 12.35 -11.95
CA TYR A 176 4.40 13.35 -12.40
C TYR A 176 4.88 13.11 -13.83
N ALA A 177 4.93 11.84 -14.28
CA ALA A 177 5.25 11.47 -15.64
C ALA A 177 4.05 11.55 -16.61
N ASN A 178 2.89 12.01 -16.14
CA ASN A 178 1.64 12.07 -16.91
C ASN A 178 1.20 10.72 -17.53
N LEU A 179 1.46 9.63 -16.80
CA LEU A 179 1.07 8.26 -17.21
C LEU A 179 -0.17 7.74 -16.47
N TRP A 180 -0.48 8.33 -15.31
CA TRP A 180 -1.53 7.85 -14.42
C TRP A 180 -2.91 7.75 -15.08
N TRP A 181 -3.28 8.74 -15.89
CA TRP A 181 -4.59 8.77 -16.56
C TRP A 181 -4.78 7.63 -17.56
N LEU A 182 -3.69 7.15 -18.19
CA LEU A 182 -3.74 5.98 -19.07
C LEU A 182 -4.09 4.69 -18.32
N LEU A 183 -3.73 4.60 -17.04
CA LEU A 183 -3.93 3.44 -16.20
C LEU A 183 -5.32 3.39 -15.55
N HIS A 184 -5.98 4.55 -15.37
CA HIS A 184 -7.21 4.68 -14.59
C HIS A 184 -8.45 5.08 -15.41
N ARG A 185 -8.34 5.07 -16.73
CA ARG A 185 -9.45 5.32 -17.62
C ARG A 185 -9.51 4.19 -18.64
N ASN A 186 -10.70 3.94 -19.16
CA ASN A 186 -10.85 3.01 -20.29
C ASN A 186 -10.35 3.69 -21.57
N VAL A 187 -9.03 3.86 -21.67
CA VAL A 187 -8.37 4.49 -22.81
C VAL A 187 -8.15 3.43 -23.88
N PRO A 188 -8.58 3.68 -25.13
CA PRO A 188 -8.33 2.75 -26.24
C PRO A 188 -6.83 2.51 -26.48
N ASP A 189 -6.47 1.31 -26.89
CA ASP A 189 -5.06 0.89 -27.05
C ASP A 189 -4.28 1.77 -28.03
N ASP A 190 -4.90 2.24 -29.10
CA ASP A 190 -4.29 3.16 -30.06
C ASP A 190 -3.99 4.53 -29.44
N GLU A 191 -4.84 5.02 -28.56
CA GLU A 191 -4.62 6.24 -27.79
C GLU A 191 -3.53 6.03 -26.73
N VAL A 192 -3.52 4.87 -26.07
CA VAL A 192 -2.43 4.48 -25.15
C VAL A 192 -1.10 4.51 -25.89
N MET A 193 -0.99 3.83 -27.03
CA MET A 193 0.25 3.77 -27.82
C MET A 193 0.73 5.15 -28.27
N LYS A 194 -0.18 6.05 -28.58
CA LYS A 194 0.14 7.43 -28.98
C LYS A 194 0.68 8.28 -27.83
N ASN A 195 0.19 8.07 -26.62
CA ASN A 195 0.47 8.93 -25.46
C ASN A 195 1.45 8.29 -24.46
N TRP A 196 1.82 7.01 -24.63
CA TRP A 196 2.75 6.35 -23.74
C TRP A 196 4.15 6.93 -23.87
N ASN A 197 4.63 7.58 -22.81
CA ASN A 197 5.94 8.20 -22.79
C ASN A 197 6.56 8.11 -21.39
N THR A 198 7.65 7.35 -21.26
CA THR A 198 8.38 7.14 -20.00
C THR A 198 9.55 8.09 -19.80
N ALA A 199 9.75 9.08 -20.68
CA ALA A 199 10.94 9.92 -20.67
C ALA A 199 11.20 10.61 -19.32
N GLU A 200 10.15 11.08 -18.63
CA GLU A 200 10.30 11.71 -17.30
C GLU A 200 10.69 10.70 -16.22
N LEU A 201 10.15 9.48 -16.27
CA LEU A 201 10.57 8.39 -15.38
C LEU A 201 12.03 7.98 -15.67
N ASP A 202 12.39 7.89 -16.94
CA ASP A 202 13.73 7.49 -17.37
C ASP A 202 14.78 8.50 -16.94
N LYS A 203 14.48 9.81 -17.01
CA LYS A 203 15.36 10.87 -16.50
C LYS A 203 15.54 10.79 -14.98
N ALA A 204 14.51 10.37 -14.26
CA ALA A 204 14.52 10.29 -12.80
C ALA A 204 14.99 8.92 -12.26
N ILE A 205 15.36 7.96 -13.11
CA ILE A 205 15.58 6.55 -12.72
C ILE A 205 16.63 6.38 -11.62
N ASP A 206 17.65 7.21 -11.60
CA ASP A 206 18.71 7.17 -10.58
C ASP A 206 18.23 7.64 -9.20
N MET A 207 17.08 8.32 -9.14
CA MET A 207 16.45 8.71 -7.88
C MET A 207 15.57 7.61 -7.28
N PHE A 208 15.26 6.56 -8.05
CA PHE A 208 14.43 5.44 -7.57
C PHE A 208 15.25 4.53 -6.65
N PRO A 209 14.95 4.43 -5.34
CA PRO A 209 15.61 3.51 -4.43
C PRO A 209 15.51 2.06 -4.90
N LYS A 210 16.65 1.39 -5.07
CA LYS A 210 16.70 -0.03 -5.50
C LYS A 210 16.41 -1.01 -4.37
N ASN A 211 16.42 -0.54 -3.14
CA ASN A 211 16.12 -1.29 -1.94
C ASN A 211 14.64 -1.18 -1.50
N CYS A 212 13.77 -0.65 -2.37
CA CYS A 212 12.35 -0.46 -2.15
C CYS A 212 11.54 -1.42 -3.03
N ILE A 213 10.38 -1.86 -2.55
CA ILE A 213 9.35 -2.53 -3.36
C ILE A 213 8.33 -1.48 -3.77
N TYR A 214 8.13 -1.34 -5.07
CA TYR A 214 7.12 -0.47 -5.66
C TYR A 214 5.80 -1.24 -5.71
N MET A 215 4.83 -0.84 -4.90
CA MET A 215 3.52 -1.46 -4.84
C MET A 215 2.65 -0.91 -5.96
N ARG A 216 2.57 -1.65 -7.07
CA ARG A 216 1.73 -1.31 -8.22
C ARG A 216 0.28 -1.60 -7.89
N TRP A 217 -0.49 -0.59 -7.51
CA TRP A 217 -1.89 -0.76 -7.23
C TRP A 217 -2.81 -0.52 -8.44
N HIS A 218 -3.72 -1.45 -8.67
CA HIS A 218 -4.73 -1.37 -9.70
C HIS A 218 -5.95 -2.20 -9.30
N TYR A 219 -7.10 -1.55 -9.10
CA TYR A 219 -8.28 -2.17 -8.51
C TYR A 219 -9.34 -2.59 -9.53
N GLU A 220 -9.06 -2.40 -10.81
CA GLU A 220 -9.89 -2.79 -11.93
C GLU A 220 -9.21 -3.88 -12.76
N ASP A 221 -9.59 -4.02 -14.02
CA ASP A 221 -8.99 -5.00 -14.93
C ASP A 221 -7.48 -4.78 -15.07
N PRO A 222 -6.63 -5.67 -14.54
CA PRO A 222 -5.19 -5.49 -14.60
C PRO A 222 -4.59 -5.88 -15.96
N THR A 223 -5.39 -6.43 -16.89
CA THR A 223 -4.89 -6.93 -18.17
C THR A 223 -4.78 -5.86 -19.24
N ILE A 224 -5.21 -4.63 -18.95
CA ILE A 224 -5.14 -3.49 -19.87
C ILE A 224 -3.72 -3.22 -20.35
N LEU A 225 -3.59 -2.77 -21.60
CA LEU A 225 -2.30 -2.53 -22.26
C LEU A 225 -1.34 -1.64 -21.44
N PRO A 226 -1.75 -0.46 -20.93
CA PRO A 226 -0.82 0.43 -20.23
C PRO A 226 -0.27 -0.20 -18.92
N HIS A 227 -1.06 -1.06 -18.26
CA HIS A 227 -0.59 -1.76 -17.08
C HIS A 227 0.52 -2.78 -17.43
N ARG A 228 0.34 -3.57 -18.48
CA ARG A 228 1.39 -4.49 -18.99
C ARG A 228 2.65 -3.74 -19.43
N MET A 229 2.49 -2.60 -20.10
CA MET A 229 3.62 -1.75 -20.51
C MET A 229 4.39 -1.22 -19.29
N LEU A 230 3.68 -0.84 -18.23
CA LEU A 230 4.30 -0.35 -16.99
C LEU A 230 5.07 -1.46 -16.25
N LEU A 231 4.49 -2.65 -16.11
CA LEU A 231 5.18 -3.80 -15.50
C LEU A 231 6.48 -4.14 -16.26
N ASN A 232 6.44 -4.10 -17.59
CA ASN A 232 7.62 -4.30 -18.43
C ASN A 232 8.66 -3.17 -18.23
N TRP A 233 8.22 -1.92 -18.04
CA TRP A 233 9.14 -0.81 -17.73
C TRP A 233 9.86 -1.05 -16.41
N TYR A 234 9.14 -1.39 -15.33
CA TYR A 234 9.72 -1.71 -14.03
C TYR A 234 10.77 -2.84 -14.15
N HIS A 235 10.40 -3.92 -14.83
CA HIS A 235 11.29 -5.05 -15.05
C HIS A 235 12.59 -4.63 -15.76
N LYS A 236 12.48 -3.86 -16.87
CA LYS A 236 13.63 -3.34 -17.61
C LYS A 236 14.53 -2.42 -16.78
N LYS A 237 13.97 -1.72 -15.79
CA LYS A 237 14.72 -0.84 -14.88
C LYS A 237 15.30 -1.58 -13.67
N GLY A 238 15.04 -2.87 -13.52
CA GLY A 238 15.50 -3.68 -12.39
C GLY A 238 14.91 -3.23 -11.06
N LEU A 239 13.69 -2.69 -11.08
CA LEU A 239 12.95 -2.28 -9.88
C LEU A 239 12.12 -3.46 -9.37
N LYS A 240 12.08 -3.62 -8.06
CA LYS A 240 11.26 -4.64 -7.41
C LYS A 240 9.81 -4.16 -7.34
N VAL A 241 8.89 -4.98 -7.80
CA VAL A 241 7.46 -4.64 -7.84
C VAL A 241 6.64 -5.71 -7.14
N MET A 242 5.63 -5.28 -6.41
CA MET A 242 4.56 -6.12 -5.88
C MET A 242 3.23 -5.62 -6.44
N GLY A 243 2.36 -6.52 -6.86
CA GLY A 243 1.02 -6.15 -7.30
C GLY A 243 0.11 -5.82 -6.11
N ALA A 244 -0.82 -4.88 -6.28
CA ALA A 244 -1.88 -4.64 -5.31
C ALA A 244 -3.24 -4.50 -6.01
N THR A 245 -4.17 -5.37 -5.63
CA THR A 245 -5.56 -5.34 -6.07
C THR A 245 -6.49 -5.05 -4.88
N SER A 246 -7.80 -5.03 -5.07
CA SER A 246 -8.75 -4.74 -3.99
C SER A 246 -9.81 -5.81 -3.84
N ALA A 247 -10.07 -6.21 -2.60
CA ALA A 247 -11.26 -6.97 -2.22
C ALA A 247 -12.47 -6.06 -1.96
N SER A 248 -12.24 -4.77 -1.69
CA SER A 248 -13.31 -3.80 -1.47
C SER A 248 -14.14 -3.63 -2.72
N THR A 249 -15.46 -3.55 -2.52
CA THR A 249 -16.42 -3.50 -3.62
C THR A 249 -16.90 -2.10 -3.93
N GLY A 250 -16.34 -1.08 -3.23
CA GLY A 250 -16.73 0.32 -3.37
C GLY A 250 -18.15 0.56 -2.81
N GLU A 251 -18.97 1.17 -3.45
CA GLU A 251 -20.15 1.95 -3.19
C GLU A 251 -21.38 1.27 -2.53
N THR A 252 -21.39 -0.03 -2.22
CA THR A 252 -22.60 -0.67 -1.66
C THR A 252 -22.30 -1.58 -0.48
N PRO A 253 -22.55 -1.10 0.76
CA PRO A 253 -22.33 -1.91 1.97
C PRO A 253 -23.26 -3.13 2.08
N PHE A 254 -24.39 -3.14 1.35
CA PHE A 254 -25.40 -4.19 1.48
C PHE A 254 -25.28 -5.32 0.44
N ILE A 255 -24.73 -5.05 -0.75
CA ILE A 255 -24.62 -6.02 -1.84
C ILE A 255 -23.22 -5.95 -2.46
N PRO A 256 -22.25 -6.65 -1.91
CA PRO A 256 -20.88 -6.60 -2.41
C PRO A 256 -20.76 -7.16 -3.83
N ARG A 257 -20.10 -6.42 -4.72
CA ARG A 257 -19.85 -6.82 -6.14
C ARG A 257 -18.63 -7.75 -6.23
N ASN A 258 -18.69 -8.88 -5.54
CA ASN A 258 -17.54 -9.76 -5.35
C ASN A 258 -17.04 -10.45 -6.62
N ASN A 259 -17.88 -10.66 -7.64
CA ASN A 259 -17.48 -11.50 -8.79
C ASN A 259 -16.44 -10.81 -9.67
N SER A 260 -16.63 -9.53 -10.01
CA SER A 260 -15.61 -8.77 -10.76
C SER A 260 -14.29 -8.66 -9.99
N ARG A 261 -14.34 -8.47 -8.67
CA ARG A 261 -13.13 -8.43 -7.83
C ARG A 261 -12.38 -9.75 -7.84
N VAL A 262 -13.07 -10.88 -7.75
CA VAL A 262 -12.44 -12.21 -7.85
C VAL A 262 -11.75 -12.40 -9.20
N GLN A 263 -12.38 -11.96 -10.30
CA GLN A 263 -11.77 -12.00 -11.63
C GLN A 263 -10.48 -11.15 -11.67
N TYR A 264 -10.53 -9.91 -11.23
CA TYR A 264 -9.38 -9.01 -11.24
C TYR A 264 -8.23 -9.53 -10.36
N ILE A 265 -8.55 -10.12 -9.20
CA ILE A 265 -7.56 -10.77 -8.34
C ILE A 265 -6.89 -11.93 -9.07
N LYS A 266 -7.66 -12.81 -9.71
CA LYS A 266 -7.14 -13.93 -10.49
C LYS A 266 -6.22 -13.45 -11.61
N ASP A 267 -6.66 -12.48 -12.38
CA ASP A 267 -5.91 -11.97 -13.52
C ASP A 267 -4.62 -11.27 -13.08
N PHE A 268 -4.67 -10.53 -11.96
CA PHE A 268 -3.46 -9.92 -11.43
C PHE A 268 -2.48 -10.98 -10.86
N CYS A 269 -2.98 -12.05 -10.22
CA CYS A 269 -2.13 -13.16 -9.81
C CYS A 269 -1.42 -13.80 -10.99
N ALA A 270 -2.08 -13.94 -12.14
CA ALA A 270 -1.46 -14.42 -13.37
C ALA A 270 -0.34 -13.47 -13.84
N LEU A 271 -0.60 -12.16 -13.87
CA LEU A 271 0.41 -11.16 -14.25
C LEU A 271 1.61 -11.15 -13.29
N VAL A 272 1.38 -11.34 -11.99
CA VAL A 272 2.46 -11.47 -10.99
C VAL A 272 3.36 -12.65 -11.32
N ALA A 273 2.79 -13.80 -11.66
CA ALA A 273 3.55 -14.98 -12.04
C ALA A 273 4.29 -14.80 -13.39
N GLU A 274 3.60 -14.26 -14.40
CA GLU A 274 4.15 -14.00 -15.73
C GLU A 274 5.36 -13.04 -15.68
N ASN A 275 5.28 -12.00 -14.85
CA ASN A 275 6.30 -10.95 -14.74
C ASN A 275 7.29 -11.20 -13.59
N GLN A 276 7.18 -12.32 -12.86
CA GLN A 276 8.03 -12.67 -11.73
C GLN A 276 8.11 -11.55 -10.67
N LEU A 277 6.97 -10.95 -10.34
CA LEU A 277 6.90 -9.91 -9.32
C LEU A 277 7.13 -10.50 -7.92
N GLU A 278 7.47 -9.64 -6.94
CA GLU A 278 7.76 -10.03 -5.55
C GLU A 278 6.55 -10.66 -4.83
N GLY A 279 5.33 -10.43 -5.31
CA GLY A 279 4.09 -10.96 -4.76
C GLY A 279 2.87 -10.15 -5.13
N ILE A 280 1.76 -10.44 -4.44
CA ILE A 280 0.49 -9.73 -4.58
C ILE A 280 -0.12 -9.43 -3.21
N LEU A 281 -0.68 -8.24 -3.07
CA LEU A 281 -1.49 -7.82 -1.94
C LEU A 281 -2.93 -7.60 -2.40
N THR A 282 -3.92 -7.99 -1.58
CA THR A 282 -5.32 -7.62 -1.80
C THR A 282 -5.73 -6.68 -0.68
N THR A 283 -6.04 -5.44 -1.04
CA THR A 283 -6.43 -4.40 -0.09
C THR A 283 -7.89 -4.53 0.32
N ALA A 284 -8.22 -4.03 1.50
CA ALA A 284 -9.57 -3.76 1.95
C ALA A 284 -9.57 -2.45 2.72
N TRP A 285 -10.08 -1.42 2.07
CA TRP A 285 -10.23 -0.09 2.64
C TRP A 285 -11.61 0.04 3.28
N ASP A 286 -11.70 0.71 4.41
CA ASP A 286 -12.94 0.88 5.17
C ASP A 286 -13.56 2.28 5.06
N ASP A 287 -12.96 3.13 4.23
CA ASP A 287 -13.38 4.52 3.94
C ASP A 287 -14.69 4.68 3.14
N GLY A 288 -15.54 3.73 3.22
CA GLY A 288 -16.84 3.69 2.52
C GLY A 288 -17.29 2.28 2.27
N SER A 289 -16.55 1.31 2.79
CA SER A 289 -16.86 -0.09 2.63
C SER A 289 -17.52 -0.72 3.84
N ALA A 290 -18.16 -1.85 3.59
CA ALA A 290 -18.67 -2.72 4.61
C ALA A 290 -17.53 -3.38 5.39
N HIS A 291 -17.87 -3.93 6.56
CA HIS A 291 -16.97 -4.69 7.43
C HIS A 291 -16.17 -5.77 6.67
N LEU A 292 -14.93 -6.05 7.10
CA LEU A 292 -14.00 -6.98 6.46
C LEU A 292 -14.59 -8.37 6.13
N GLU A 293 -15.57 -8.83 6.90
CA GLU A 293 -16.28 -10.10 6.63
C GLU A 293 -16.99 -10.10 5.26
N THR A 294 -17.44 -8.95 4.78
CA THR A 294 -18.16 -8.83 3.49
C THR A 294 -17.23 -8.94 2.29
N VAL A 295 -15.94 -8.66 2.47
CA VAL A 295 -14.91 -8.71 1.42
C VAL A 295 -14.01 -9.95 1.54
N MET A 296 -14.31 -10.86 2.48
CA MET A 296 -13.53 -12.06 2.74
C MET A 296 -13.34 -12.94 1.49
N ARG A 297 -14.31 -12.97 0.57
CA ARG A 297 -14.19 -13.69 -0.69
C ARG A 297 -12.97 -13.25 -1.51
N GLY A 298 -12.63 -11.96 -1.50
CA GLY A 298 -11.44 -11.44 -2.16
C GLY A 298 -10.15 -11.98 -1.55
N PHE A 299 -10.04 -12.02 -0.23
CA PHE A 299 -8.87 -12.58 0.46
C PHE A 299 -8.73 -14.10 0.20
N ILE A 300 -9.84 -14.83 0.16
CA ILE A 300 -9.84 -16.25 -0.19
C ILE A 300 -9.40 -16.45 -1.64
N ALA A 301 -9.87 -15.61 -2.55
CA ALA A 301 -9.46 -15.62 -3.96
C ALA A 301 -7.95 -15.35 -4.11
N GLN A 302 -7.40 -14.39 -3.38
CA GLN A 302 -5.96 -14.17 -3.35
C GLN A 302 -5.21 -15.41 -2.84
N GLY A 303 -5.66 -16.04 -1.76
CA GLY A 303 -5.08 -17.27 -1.26
C GLY A 303 -5.12 -18.40 -2.29
N GLU A 304 -6.21 -18.55 -3.02
CA GLU A 304 -6.35 -19.55 -4.09
C GLU A 304 -5.43 -19.27 -5.27
N TYR A 305 -5.59 -18.08 -5.89
CA TYR A 305 -4.91 -17.75 -7.15
C TYR A 305 -3.48 -17.26 -6.96
N GLY A 306 -3.14 -16.73 -5.80
CA GLY A 306 -1.75 -16.35 -5.49
C GLY A 306 -0.82 -17.55 -5.43
N TRP A 307 -1.31 -18.71 -4.94
CA TRP A 307 -0.57 -19.96 -4.94
C TRP A 307 -0.69 -20.74 -6.24
N HIS A 308 -1.78 -20.59 -6.96
CA HIS A 308 -2.05 -21.32 -8.20
C HIS A 308 -2.76 -20.44 -9.23
N PRO A 309 -2.05 -19.55 -9.93
CA PRO A 309 -2.65 -18.58 -10.87
C PRO A 309 -3.48 -19.24 -11.98
N GLY A 310 -3.05 -20.42 -12.48
CA GLY A 310 -3.78 -21.25 -13.44
C GLY A 310 -4.87 -22.14 -12.84
N GLY A 311 -5.27 -21.89 -11.58
CA GLY A 311 -6.22 -22.70 -10.84
C GLY A 311 -7.64 -22.74 -11.41
N ARG A 312 -8.60 -23.13 -10.57
CA ARG A 312 -10.00 -23.36 -10.99
C ARG A 312 -10.61 -22.14 -11.67
N THR A 313 -11.69 -22.36 -12.42
CA THR A 313 -12.49 -21.29 -13.02
C THR A 313 -13.11 -20.40 -11.93
N ILE A 314 -13.55 -19.21 -12.29
CA ILE A 314 -14.28 -18.32 -11.38
C ILE A 314 -15.57 -18.98 -10.89
N GLU A 315 -16.29 -19.66 -11.78
CA GLU A 315 -17.53 -20.38 -11.45
C GLU A 315 -17.29 -21.49 -10.44
N ASP A 316 -16.27 -22.31 -10.65
CA ASP A 316 -15.87 -23.38 -9.71
C ASP A 316 -15.41 -22.80 -8.36
N PHE A 317 -14.68 -21.68 -8.38
CA PHE A 317 -14.29 -20.98 -7.16
C PHE A 317 -15.51 -20.50 -6.37
N ILE A 318 -16.46 -19.82 -7.04
CA ILE A 318 -17.68 -19.32 -6.40
C ILE A 318 -18.50 -20.47 -5.82
N THR A 319 -18.66 -21.56 -6.59
CA THR A 319 -19.38 -22.75 -6.14
C THR A 319 -18.72 -23.41 -4.91
N ALA A 320 -17.39 -23.54 -4.92
CA ALA A 320 -16.64 -24.09 -3.80
C ALA A 320 -16.70 -23.18 -2.57
N HIS A 321 -16.67 -21.87 -2.76
CA HIS A 321 -16.78 -20.89 -1.66
C HIS A 321 -18.18 -20.90 -1.03
N ALA A 322 -19.24 -21.04 -1.81
CA ALA A 322 -20.61 -21.08 -1.30
C ALA A 322 -20.92 -22.34 -0.44
N ARG A 323 -20.11 -23.40 -0.56
CA ARG A 323 -20.25 -24.65 0.20
C ARG A 323 -19.44 -24.71 1.50
N ARG A 324 -18.69 -23.67 1.80
CA ARG A 324 -17.80 -23.56 2.97
C ARG A 324 -18.28 -22.53 3.98
#